data_1e8884058bd373da99c2747938bf6232
#
_entry.id   1e8884058bd373da99c2747938bf6232
#
_cell.length_a   1.000
_cell.length_b   1.000
_cell.length_c   1.000
_cell.angle_alpha   90.00
_cell.angle_beta   90.00
_cell.angle_gamma   90.00
#
_symmetry.space_group_name_H-M   'P 1'
#
loop_
_entity.id
_entity.type
_entity.pdbx_description
1 polymer ?
#
loop_
_entity_poly.entity_id
_entity_poly.type
_entity_poly.pdbx_seq_one_letter_code
_entity_poly.pdbx_strand_id
1 'polypeptide(L)'
;LGGACKGVSPEVGETLRRVIKAHTQDVVLARRDLRKTERRLRRVIESETMTREELIRSLSAMRESTARYHVLIHDIGVDVLLSLETDQRLKAAPYLFRPPSPQRLSDGRKARLRSKDRGDRVAPESVPE
;
A
#
# COMPACT_ATOMS: atom_id res chain seq x y z
N LEU A 1 -0.02 -8.54 4.58
CA LEU A 1 -0.04 -8.98 5.98
C LEU A 1 0.07 -10.48 6.12
N GLY A 2 -0.40 -11.22 5.13
CA GLY A 2 -0.21 -12.67 5.17
C GLY A 2 1.25 -13.05 5.23
N GLY A 3 2.13 -12.26 4.61
CA GLY A 3 3.54 -12.51 4.67
C GLY A 3 4.15 -12.26 6.03
N ALA A 4 3.55 -11.36 6.81
CA ALA A 4 4.04 -11.05 8.13
C ALA A 4 3.82 -12.19 9.11
N CYS A 5 2.90 -13.09 8.82
CA CYS A 5 2.63 -14.20 9.70
C CYS A 5 3.58 -15.38 9.45
N LYS A 6 4.30 -15.36 8.33
CA LYS A 6 5.25 -16.41 8.06
C LYS A 6 6.51 -16.13 8.86
N GLY A 7 7.04 -17.10 9.51
CA GLY A 7 8.24 -16.94 10.31
C GLY A 7 7.99 -16.40 11.70
N VAL A 8 6.72 -16.15 12.08
CA VAL A 8 6.39 -15.77 13.45
C VAL A 8 5.53 -16.86 14.05
N SER A 9 5.45 -16.88 15.35
CA SER A 9 4.69 -17.92 16.04
C SER A 9 3.19 -17.75 15.81
N PRO A 10 2.39 -18.79 15.98
CA PRO A 10 0.94 -18.67 15.86
C PRO A 10 0.34 -17.63 16.79
N GLU A 11 0.91 -17.46 17.96
CA GLU A 11 0.41 -16.47 18.93
C GLU A 11 0.61 -15.07 18.41
N VAL A 12 1.75 -14.81 17.77
CA VAL A 12 2.01 -13.50 17.19
C VAL A 12 1.06 -13.25 16.02
N GLY A 13 0.83 -14.26 15.19
CA GLY A 13 -0.14 -14.14 14.12
C GLY A 13 -1.53 -13.84 14.61
N GLU A 14 -1.92 -14.46 15.72
CA GLU A 14 -3.20 -14.22 16.35
C GLU A 14 -3.31 -12.77 16.84
N THR A 15 -2.26 -12.28 17.49
CA THR A 15 -2.21 -10.91 17.98
C THR A 15 -2.32 -9.93 16.83
N LEU A 16 -1.58 -10.17 15.75
CA LEU A 16 -1.65 -9.35 14.56
C LEU A 16 -3.06 -9.28 14.01
N ARG A 17 -3.72 -10.42 13.88
CA ARG A 17 -5.06 -10.45 13.33
C ARG A 17 -6.03 -9.70 14.20
N ARG A 18 -5.90 -9.83 15.53
CA ARG A 18 -6.79 -9.16 16.46
C ARG A 18 -6.64 -7.64 16.38
N VAL A 19 -5.41 -7.16 16.37
CA VAL A 19 -5.15 -5.73 16.29
C VAL A 19 -5.61 -5.18 14.95
N ILE A 20 -5.29 -5.86 13.85
CA ILE A 20 -5.69 -5.42 12.53
C ILE A 20 -7.20 -5.38 12.42
N LYS A 21 -7.88 -6.38 12.98
CA LYS A 21 -9.34 -6.42 12.94
C LYS A 21 -9.95 -5.22 13.68
N ALA A 22 -9.33 -4.81 14.78
CA ALA A 22 -9.81 -3.66 15.55
C ALA A 22 -9.67 -2.36 14.75
N HIS A 23 -8.76 -2.32 13.77
CA HIS A 23 -8.53 -1.12 12.97
C HIS A 23 -9.07 -1.24 11.54
N THR A 24 -9.81 -2.32 11.24
CA THR A 24 -10.24 -2.60 9.87
C THR A 24 -11.00 -1.43 9.24
N GLN A 25 -11.94 -0.85 9.98
CA GLN A 25 -12.75 0.23 9.46
C GLN A 25 -11.87 1.43 9.09
N ASP A 26 -10.93 1.77 9.96
CA ASP A 26 -10.05 2.90 9.73
C ASP A 26 -9.16 2.66 8.51
N VAL A 27 -8.68 1.42 8.35
CA VAL A 27 -7.85 1.08 7.21
C VAL A 27 -8.64 1.17 5.91
N VAL A 28 -9.88 0.68 5.92
CA VAL A 28 -10.73 0.75 4.74
C VAL A 28 -10.95 2.21 4.33
N LEU A 29 -11.25 3.07 5.30
CA LEU A 29 -11.50 4.47 5.03
C LEU A 29 -10.24 5.19 4.54
N ALA A 30 -9.10 4.89 5.15
CA ALA A 30 -7.83 5.51 4.74
C ALA A 30 -7.43 5.10 3.33
N ARG A 31 -7.65 3.83 2.97
CA ARG A 31 -7.36 3.35 1.63
C ARG A 31 -8.30 3.97 0.60
N ARG A 32 -9.57 4.12 0.97
CA ARG A 32 -10.53 4.76 0.09
C ARG A 32 -10.14 6.22 -0.18
N ASP A 33 -9.74 6.91 0.87
CA ASP A 33 -9.28 8.28 0.77
C ASP A 33 -8.06 8.40 -0.14
N LEU A 34 -7.10 7.51 0.04
CA LEU A 34 -5.90 7.51 -0.78
C LEU A 34 -6.23 7.26 -2.25
N ARG A 35 -7.08 6.26 -2.54
CA ARG A 35 -7.49 5.99 -3.91
C ARG A 35 -8.23 7.17 -4.53
N LYS A 36 -9.01 7.88 -3.73
CA LYS A 36 -9.75 9.04 -4.21
C LYS A 36 -8.80 10.15 -4.63
N THR A 37 -7.76 10.41 -3.83
CA THR A 37 -6.78 11.44 -4.19
C THR A 37 -5.94 11.03 -5.37
N GLU A 38 -5.64 9.74 -5.51
CA GLU A 38 -4.92 9.23 -6.67
C GLU A 38 -5.74 9.41 -7.95
N ARG A 39 -7.04 9.13 -7.90
CA ARG A 39 -7.89 9.32 -9.05
C ARG A 39 -8.02 10.79 -9.42
N ARG A 40 -8.09 11.66 -8.41
CA ARG A 40 -8.14 13.08 -8.66
C ARG A 40 -6.89 13.57 -9.37
N LEU A 41 -5.73 13.12 -8.91
CA LEU A 41 -4.47 13.49 -9.54
C LEU A 41 -4.44 13.01 -10.99
N ARG A 42 -4.90 11.78 -11.24
CA ARG A 42 -4.93 11.26 -12.60
C ARG A 42 -5.83 12.12 -13.49
N ARG A 43 -7.00 12.50 -13.01
CA ARG A 43 -7.91 13.34 -13.79
C ARG A 43 -7.28 14.69 -14.13
N VAL A 44 -6.56 15.26 -13.16
CA VAL A 44 -5.90 16.53 -13.41
C VAL A 44 -4.82 16.38 -14.48
N ILE A 45 -4.01 15.31 -14.40
CA ILE A 45 -2.96 15.08 -15.36
C ILE A 45 -3.52 14.82 -16.75
N GLU A 46 -4.66 14.16 -16.85
CA GLU A 46 -5.30 13.84 -18.13
C GLU A 46 -6.01 15.04 -18.75
N SER A 47 -6.22 16.09 -17.99
CA SER A 47 -6.96 17.24 -18.47
C SER A 47 -6.13 18.06 -19.45
N GLU A 48 -6.74 18.43 -20.54
CA GLU A 48 -6.05 19.29 -21.54
C GLU A 48 -5.94 20.71 -21.04
N THR A 49 -6.69 21.07 -20.01
CA THR A 49 -6.65 22.41 -19.45
C THR A 49 -6.01 22.41 -18.07
N MET A 50 -5.09 21.46 -17.83
CA MET A 50 -4.42 21.38 -16.55
C MET A 50 -3.66 22.65 -16.22
N THR A 51 -3.82 23.15 -15.01
CA THR A 51 -3.07 24.29 -14.54
C THR A 51 -2.07 23.87 -13.47
N ARG A 52 -1.09 24.70 -13.26
CA ARG A 52 -0.08 24.45 -12.23
C ARG A 52 -0.75 24.35 -10.84
N GLU A 53 -1.71 25.22 -10.58
CA GLU A 53 -2.38 25.25 -9.28
C GLU A 53 -3.17 23.97 -9.04
N GLU A 54 -3.85 23.46 -10.05
CA GLU A 54 -4.61 22.22 -9.91
C GLU A 54 -3.68 21.04 -9.64
N LEU A 55 -2.57 21.01 -10.34
CA LEU A 55 -1.60 19.94 -10.15
C LEU A 55 -1.02 19.98 -8.75
N ILE A 56 -0.64 21.16 -8.29
CA ILE A 56 -0.07 21.33 -6.95
C ILE A 56 -1.09 20.92 -5.88
N ARG A 57 -2.35 21.34 -6.04
CA ARG A 57 -3.39 20.97 -5.06
C ARG A 57 -3.65 19.48 -5.04
N SER A 58 -3.64 18.85 -6.21
CA SER A 58 -3.87 17.41 -6.27
C SER A 58 -2.75 16.63 -5.63
N LEU A 59 -1.51 17.08 -5.85
CA LEU A 59 -0.36 16.44 -5.21
C LEU A 59 -0.37 16.65 -3.71
N SER A 60 -0.77 17.83 -3.25
CA SER A 60 -0.88 18.11 -1.83
C SER A 60 -1.91 17.22 -1.18
N ALA A 61 -3.07 17.05 -1.83
CA ALA A 61 -4.12 16.17 -1.31
C ALA A 61 -3.64 14.74 -1.21
N MET A 62 -2.89 14.28 -2.21
CA MET A 62 -2.36 12.93 -2.20
C MET A 62 -1.34 12.75 -1.07
N ARG A 63 -0.46 13.75 -0.87
CA ARG A 63 0.50 13.67 0.24
C ARG A 63 -0.19 13.58 1.59
N GLU A 64 -1.27 14.34 1.75
CA GLU A 64 -2.01 14.33 3.01
C GLU A 64 -2.68 12.99 3.27
N SER A 65 -3.29 12.41 2.25
CA SER A 65 -3.94 11.11 2.42
C SER A 65 -2.90 10.00 2.65
N THR A 66 -1.74 10.10 2.00
CA THR A 66 -0.66 9.16 2.21
C THR A 66 -0.14 9.27 3.64
N ALA A 67 0.03 10.49 4.14
CA ALA A 67 0.50 10.69 5.51
C ALA A 67 -0.49 10.12 6.52
N ARG A 68 -1.78 10.35 6.32
CA ARG A 68 -2.80 9.80 7.22
C ARG A 68 -2.76 8.29 7.22
N TYR A 69 -2.58 7.68 6.06
CA TYR A 69 -2.49 6.23 5.97
C TYR A 69 -1.26 5.72 6.71
N HIS A 70 -0.11 6.39 6.55
CA HIS A 70 1.11 5.99 7.26
C HIS A 70 0.97 6.11 8.76
N VAL A 71 0.36 7.19 9.25
CA VAL A 71 0.14 7.35 10.68
C VAL A 71 -0.70 6.20 11.22
N LEU A 72 -1.75 5.84 10.48
CA LEU A 72 -2.61 4.73 10.90
C LEU A 72 -1.84 3.40 10.92
N ILE A 73 -1.03 3.14 9.92
CA ILE A 73 -0.24 1.91 9.87
C ILE A 73 0.74 1.88 11.04
N HIS A 74 1.34 3.01 11.38
CA HIS A 74 2.25 3.09 12.52
C HIS A 74 1.50 2.88 13.84
N ASP A 75 0.30 3.42 13.97
CA ASP A 75 -0.51 3.21 15.17
C ASP A 75 -0.83 1.74 15.36
N ILE A 76 -1.17 1.06 14.27
CA ILE A 76 -1.41 -0.39 14.32
C ILE A 76 -0.14 -1.10 14.76
N GLY A 77 0.99 -0.70 14.19
CA GLY A 77 2.27 -1.28 14.57
C GLY A 77 2.60 -1.10 16.03
N VAL A 78 2.30 0.07 16.59
CA VAL A 78 2.50 0.33 18.00
C VAL A 78 1.66 -0.63 18.83
N ASP A 79 0.38 -0.77 18.50
CA ASP A 79 -0.51 -1.66 19.24
C ASP A 79 -0.03 -3.11 19.18
N VAL A 80 0.43 -3.54 18.01
CA VAL A 80 0.95 -4.89 17.86
C VAL A 80 2.19 -5.08 18.72
N LEU A 81 3.14 -4.15 18.64
CA LEU A 81 4.40 -4.31 19.38
C LEU A 81 4.20 -4.27 20.87
N LEU A 82 3.25 -3.46 21.35
CA LEU A 82 2.96 -3.41 22.78
C LEU A 82 2.36 -4.71 23.29
N SER A 83 1.81 -5.53 22.38
CA SER A 83 1.21 -6.80 22.75
C SER A 83 2.19 -7.97 22.66
N LEU A 84 3.43 -7.72 22.28
CA LEU A 84 4.39 -8.80 22.05
C LEU A 84 5.54 -8.75 23.04
N GLU A 85 6.19 -9.90 23.23
CA GLU A 85 7.40 -10.00 24.01
C GLU A 85 8.58 -9.46 23.22
N THR A 86 9.68 -9.20 23.91
CA THR A 86 10.82 -8.52 23.30
C THR A 86 11.37 -9.23 22.08
N ASP A 87 11.55 -10.54 22.15
CA ASP A 87 12.09 -11.29 21.04
C ASP A 87 11.14 -11.30 19.86
N GLN A 88 9.84 -11.31 20.13
CA GLN A 88 8.81 -11.27 19.09
C GLN A 88 8.75 -9.90 18.44
N ARG A 89 8.97 -8.83 19.22
CA ARG A 89 9.01 -7.48 18.66
C ARG A 89 10.09 -7.33 17.63
N LEU A 90 11.27 -7.88 17.95
CA LEU A 90 12.41 -7.78 17.04
C LEU A 90 12.13 -8.49 15.71
N LYS A 91 11.36 -9.56 15.74
CA LYS A 91 11.01 -10.27 14.53
C LYS A 91 9.90 -9.59 13.75
N ALA A 92 8.96 -8.95 14.45
CA ALA A 92 7.81 -8.33 13.82
C ALA A 92 8.07 -6.95 13.26
N ALA A 93 8.95 -6.18 13.91
CA ALA A 93 9.16 -4.79 13.55
C ALA A 93 9.47 -4.55 12.07
N PRO A 94 10.32 -5.35 11.42
CA PRO A 94 10.61 -5.09 10.01
C PRO A 94 9.38 -5.18 9.10
N TYR A 95 8.38 -5.97 9.49
CA TYR A 95 7.17 -6.11 8.69
C TYR A 95 6.17 -5.00 8.95
N LEU A 96 6.23 -4.39 10.15
CA LEU A 96 5.25 -3.38 10.54
C LEU A 96 5.64 -1.98 10.10
N PHE A 97 6.93 -1.68 10.11
CA PHE A 97 7.38 -0.32 9.86
C PHE A 97 8.18 -0.15 8.57
N ARG A 98 8.42 -1.24 7.87
CA ARG A 98 9.11 -1.12 6.61
C ARG A 98 8.18 -0.47 5.60
N PRO A 99 8.54 0.67 5.03
CA PRO A 99 7.70 1.25 3.99
C PRO A 99 7.67 0.30 2.79
N PRO A 100 6.57 0.27 2.04
CA PRO A 100 6.53 -0.56 0.85
C PRO A 100 7.63 -0.08 -0.09
N SER A 101 8.56 -0.98 -0.43
CA SER A 101 9.64 -0.60 -1.31
C SER A 101 9.08 -0.48 -2.72
N PRO A 102 9.58 0.46 -3.51
CA PRO A 102 9.15 0.56 -4.90
C PRO A 102 9.37 -0.73 -5.66
N GLN A 103 10.44 -1.44 -5.30
CA GLN A 103 10.75 -2.70 -5.95
C GLN A 103 9.70 -3.76 -5.67
N ARG A 104 9.23 -3.83 -4.43
CA ARG A 104 8.21 -4.80 -4.06
C ARG A 104 6.90 -4.52 -4.79
N LEU A 105 6.49 -3.26 -4.84
CA LEU A 105 5.29 -2.88 -5.55
C LEU A 105 5.43 -3.16 -7.04
N SER A 106 6.62 -2.86 -7.57
CA SER A 106 6.91 -3.09 -8.96
C SER A 106 6.84 -4.57 -9.31
N ASP A 107 7.38 -5.42 -8.45
CA ASP A 107 7.35 -6.86 -8.68
C ASP A 107 5.94 -7.41 -8.71
N GLY A 108 5.12 -6.99 -7.77
CA GLY A 108 3.74 -7.42 -7.74
C GLY A 108 2.98 -6.96 -8.96
N ARG A 109 3.22 -5.73 -9.39
CA ARG A 109 2.58 -5.18 -10.56
C ARG A 109 3.05 -5.87 -11.82
N LYS A 110 4.35 -6.12 -11.92
CA LYS A 110 4.89 -6.81 -13.07
C LYS A 110 4.34 -8.22 -13.21
N ALA A 111 4.19 -8.91 -12.10
CA ALA A 111 3.62 -10.24 -12.13
C ALA A 111 2.20 -10.23 -12.67
N ARG A 112 1.40 -9.29 -12.25
CA ARG A 112 0.03 -9.17 -12.73
C ARG A 112 -0.04 -8.78 -14.19
N LEU A 113 0.76 -7.82 -14.59
CA LEU A 113 0.79 -7.37 -15.97
C LEU A 113 1.30 -8.46 -16.90
N ARG A 114 2.30 -9.19 -16.45
CA ARG A 114 2.84 -10.26 -17.26
C ARG A 114 1.80 -11.34 -17.52
N SER A 115 1.02 -11.67 -16.53
CA SER A 115 -0.03 -12.62 -16.66
C SER A 115 -1.10 -12.14 -17.62
N LYS A 116 -1.43 -10.86 -17.54
CA LYS A 116 -2.45 -10.28 -18.37
C LYS A 116 -1.98 -10.03 -19.79
N ASP A 117 -0.76 -9.53 -19.94
CA ASP A 117 -0.23 -9.15 -21.21
C ASP A 117 0.21 -10.33 -22.05
N ARG A 118 0.33 -11.47 -21.48
CA ARG A 118 0.82 -12.60 -22.23
C ARG A 118 -0.06 -12.88 -23.44
N GLY A 119 -1.32 -12.61 -23.35
CA GLY A 119 -2.20 -12.76 -24.46
C GLY A 119 -2.24 -11.54 -25.36
N ASP A 120 -2.02 -10.37 -24.79
CA ASP A 120 -2.11 -9.15 -25.56
C ASP A 120 -0.84 -8.84 -26.30
N ARG A 121 0.27 -9.18 -25.76
CA ARG A 121 1.53 -8.80 -26.31
C ARG A 121 1.81 -9.46 -27.64
N VAL A 122 1.28 -10.62 -27.83
CA VAL A 122 1.54 -11.34 -29.03
C VAL A 122 1.14 -10.55 -30.25
N ALA A 123 0.02 -9.90 -30.19
CA ALA A 123 -0.46 -9.16 -31.33
C ALA A 123 0.34 -7.91 -31.63
N PRO A 124 0.52 -7.01 -30.70
CA PRO A 124 1.21 -5.75 -31.00
C PRO A 124 2.69 -5.93 -31.20
N GLU A 125 3.25 -6.90 -30.56
CA GLU A 125 4.67 -7.04 -30.65
C GLU A 125 5.12 -7.49 -32.00
N SER A 126 4.31 -8.17 -32.64
CA SER A 126 4.67 -8.68 -33.91
C SER A 126 4.73 -7.64 -34.97
N VAL A 127 4.39 -6.50 -34.63
CA VAL A 127 4.37 -5.49 -35.57
C VAL A 127 5.56 -4.78 -35.59
N PRO A 128 6.39 -4.82 -35.64
CA PRO A 128 7.37 -4.10 -35.56
C PRO A 128 7.83 -3.66 -36.58
N GLU A 129 7.70 -3.64 -36.72
CA GLU A 129 8.26 -3.26 -37.37
C GLU A 129 8.39 -2.79 -37.84
#